data_2d7a399412dea3532a08355def60a83f
#
_entry.id   2d7a399412dea3532a08355def60a83f
#
_cell.length_a   1.000
_cell.length_b   1.000
_cell.length_c   1.000
_cell.angle_alpha   90.00
_cell.angle_beta   90.00
_cell.angle_gamma   90.00
#
_symmetry.space_group_name_H-M   'P 1'
#
loop_
_entity.id
_entity.type
_entity.pdbx_description
1 polymer ?
#
loop_
_entity_poly.entity_id
_entity_poly.type
_entity_poly.pdbx_seq_one_letter_code
_entity_poly.pdbx_strand_id
1 'polypeptide(L)'
;ELEREEGEDWGFEFEGVVFDGVRQCRNACTFCFMRQLPDDMRSSLTLRDDDFRLSFLAGTFVTFTNLKPEDERRIVEQRISPLRLSLHVADPEVRRRMIGKHAQHGVDVLERLLEAGIEFHAQIVLVPDQNDGAVLEDTLAWAYARPGILDVCIVPLGFTKHQSVFDRSFNDPVSSRAVMDLVIPFQRRALAERGSMWAFPADEFYHNAYGPELMRNLPPSEHYGDFGMFEDGVGIIRSFVDDWKRAERAGLVERCAAALRAADARVHYVAGCATRHFLGPLIDASPLKGLLIPLFVKNEFFGGNVDVTGLLCGCDMADAVRAERERGLQLALIPRVVFNDDAVTLDDMSLEDMEKRAGARMSVVSCNASDYLLEIIHLVGRTDPTS
;
A
#
# COMPACT_ATOMS: atom_id res chain seq x y z
N GLU A 1 28.73 18.33 28.86
CA GLU A 1 28.41 16.99 29.38
C GLU A 1 27.14 17.08 30.20
N LEU A 2 26.20 16.18 29.94
CA LEU A 2 24.98 16.00 30.73
C LEU A 2 25.16 14.74 31.57
N GLU A 3 24.94 14.84 32.86
CA GLU A 3 24.98 13.67 33.76
C GLU A 3 23.55 13.37 34.22
N ARG A 4 23.22 12.10 34.38
CA ARG A 4 21.95 11.62 34.94
C ARG A 4 22.19 10.48 35.92
N GLU A 5 21.27 10.31 36.86
CA GLU A 5 21.27 9.14 37.73
C GLU A 5 20.75 7.90 37.00
N GLU A 6 21.12 6.72 37.48
CA GLU A 6 20.69 5.44 36.90
C GLU A 6 19.16 5.28 37.03
N GLY A 7 18.47 5.16 35.86
CA GLY A 7 17.00 5.05 35.79
C GLY A 7 16.26 6.35 35.53
N GLU A 8 16.92 7.51 35.49
CA GLU A 8 16.29 8.76 35.07
C GLU A 8 16.20 8.88 33.54
N ASP A 9 15.10 9.46 33.05
CA ASP A 9 14.98 9.84 31.64
C ASP A 9 15.83 11.07 31.35
N TRP A 10 16.36 11.20 30.13
CA TRP A 10 17.10 12.38 29.69
C TRP A 10 16.21 13.61 29.54
N GLY A 11 14.89 13.46 29.55
CA GLY A 11 13.91 14.54 29.39
C GLY A 11 13.94 15.22 28.02
N PHE A 12 14.47 14.53 26.99
CA PHE A 12 14.44 15.04 25.62
C PHE A 12 13.11 14.66 24.95
N GLU A 13 12.38 15.66 24.50
CA GLU A 13 11.26 15.50 23.60
C GLU A 13 11.70 15.92 22.18
N PHE A 14 11.39 15.10 21.20
CA PHE A 14 11.72 15.37 19.81
C PHE A 14 10.46 15.79 19.05
N GLU A 15 10.43 17.01 18.52
CA GLU A 15 9.31 17.54 17.73
C GLU A 15 9.24 16.96 16.29
N GLY A 16 9.99 15.93 15.98
CA GLY A 16 9.96 15.29 14.68
C GLY A 16 11.19 14.43 14.42
N VAL A 17 11.11 13.63 13.36
CA VAL A 17 12.15 12.67 12.97
C VAL A 17 13.34 13.37 12.29
N VAL A 18 13.12 14.56 11.71
CA VAL A 18 14.11 15.32 10.91
C VAL A 18 14.14 16.78 11.35
N PHE A 19 15.21 17.18 12.06
CA PHE A 19 15.31 18.50 12.72
C PHE A 19 15.58 19.67 11.76
N ASP A 20 16.18 19.43 10.60
CA ASP A 20 16.59 20.43 9.61
C ASP A 20 15.67 20.47 8.37
N GLY A 21 14.48 19.91 8.53
CA GLY A 21 13.48 19.79 7.46
C GLY A 21 13.73 18.63 6.49
N VAL A 22 12.68 18.27 5.75
CA VAL A 22 12.69 17.17 4.78
C VAL A 22 13.31 17.62 3.47
N ARG A 23 14.21 16.82 2.92
CA ARG A 23 14.79 17.05 1.58
C ARG A 23 13.78 16.76 0.49
N GLN A 24 13.46 17.78 -0.27
CA GLN A 24 12.46 17.66 -1.32
C GLN A 24 13.03 17.09 -2.61
N CYS A 25 12.22 16.27 -3.28
CA CYS A 25 12.50 15.70 -4.57
C CYS A 25 12.55 16.79 -5.65
N ARG A 26 13.63 16.76 -6.47
CA ARG A 26 13.86 17.70 -7.59
C ARG A 26 13.55 17.10 -8.96
N ASN A 27 13.07 15.87 -9.00
CA ASN A 27 12.79 15.15 -10.24
C ASN A 27 11.52 15.66 -10.93
N ALA A 28 11.47 15.39 -12.23
CA ALA A 28 10.32 15.71 -13.07
C ALA A 28 9.64 14.44 -13.61
N CYS A 29 9.49 13.43 -12.74
CA CYS A 29 8.92 12.13 -13.12
C CYS A 29 7.59 12.32 -13.84
N THR A 30 7.45 11.68 -15.02
CA THR A 30 6.21 11.72 -15.80
C THR A 30 5.04 11.09 -15.06
N PHE A 31 5.32 10.08 -14.25
CA PHE A 31 4.36 9.27 -13.49
C PHE A 31 4.19 9.71 -12.02
N CYS A 32 4.72 10.87 -11.61
CA CYS A 32 4.66 11.33 -10.22
C CYS A 32 3.22 11.51 -9.75
N PHE A 33 2.78 10.69 -8.79
CA PHE A 33 1.42 10.72 -8.26
C PHE A 33 1.08 12.05 -7.58
N MET A 34 2.06 12.67 -6.89
CA MET A 34 1.87 13.98 -6.24
C MET A 34 1.48 15.11 -7.21
N ARG A 35 1.78 14.96 -8.50
CA ARG A 35 1.39 15.93 -9.55
C ARG A 35 -0.01 15.68 -10.11
N GLN A 36 -0.66 14.65 -9.66
CA GLN A 36 -1.97 14.21 -10.11
C GLN A 36 -3.03 14.42 -9.03
N LEU A 37 -2.64 15.04 -7.91
CA LEU A 37 -3.56 15.38 -6.83
C LEU A 37 -4.27 16.72 -7.13
N PRO A 38 -5.51 16.92 -6.65
CA PRO A 38 -6.16 18.22 -6.65
C PRO A 38 -5.32 19.30 -5.93
N ASP A 39 -5.39 20.53 -6.41
CA ASP A 39 -4.58 21.65 -5.90
C ASP A 39 -4.96 22.10 -4.47
N ASP A 40 -6.16 21.75 -4.02
CA ASP A 40 -6.75 22.14 -2.74
C ASP A 40 -6.55 21.11 -1.61
N MET A 41 -5.78 20.05 -1.86
CA MET A 41 -5.46 19.07 -0.82
C MET A 41 -4.46 19.63 0.21
N ARG A 42 -4.53 19.12 1.45
CA ARG A 42 -3.62 19.52 2.53
C ARG A 42 -2.15 19.31 2.14
N SER A 43 -1.29 20.22 2.61
CA SER A 43 0.13 20.28 2.21
C SER A 43 0.94 19.02 2.54
N SER A 44 0.56 18.26 3.56
CA SER A 44 1.22 16.99 3.91
C SER A 44 1.10 15.94 2.80
N LEU A 45 0.01 15.94 2.01
CA LEU A 45 -0.21 15.02 0.90
C LEU A 45 0.55 15.42 -0.37
N THR A 46 1.00 16.66 -0.48
CA THR A 46 1.75 17.17 -1.64
C THR A 46 3.26 17.24 -1.39
N LEU A 47 3.71 16.83 -0.21
CA LEU A 47 5.13 16.76 0.13
C LEU A 47 5.83 15.71 -0.74
N ARG A 48 6.79 16.16 -1.52
CA ARG A 48 7.61 15.30 -2.39
C ARG A 48 8.97 15.11 -1.74
N ASP A 49 9.07 14.13 -0.85
CA ASP A 49 10.35 13.81 -0.22
C ASP A 49 11.29 13.03 -1.15
N ASP A 50 12.58 13.20 -0.93
CA ASP A 50 13.68 12.41 -1.50
C ASP A 50 14.82 12.38 -0.45
N ASP A 51 14.43 12.05 0.79
CA ASP A 51 15.29 12.14 1.98
C ASP A 51 15.71 10.73 2.45
N PHE A 52 16.99 10.41 2.31
CA PHE A 52 17.50 9.09 2.70
C PHE A 52 17.27 8.75 4.19
N ARG A 53 17.11 9.76 5.06
CA ARG A 53 16.81 9.54 6.48
C ARG A 53 15.39 9.01 6.66
N LEU A 54 14.42 9.54 5.92
CA LEU A 54 13.05 9.02 5.90
C LEU A 54 12.98 7.65 5.23
N SER A 55 13.82 7.41 4.23
CA SER A 55 13.96 6.07 3.64
C SER A 55 14.31 5.02 4.69
N PHE A 56 15.28 5.32 5.56
CA PHE A 56 15.71 4.41 6.63
C PHE A 56 14.71 4.32 7.78
N LEU A 57 14.15 5.46 8.21
CA LEU A 57 13.33 5.55 9.42
C LEU A 57 11.85 5.24 9.20
N ALA A 58 11.33 5.58 8.02
CA ALA A 58 9.92 5.50 7.69
C ALA A 58 9.62 4.68 6.42
N GLY A 59 10.64 4.10 5.77
CA GLY A 59 10.45 3.25 4.60
C GLY A 59 10.08 4.01 3.31
N THR A 60 10.29 5.33 3.21
CA THR A 60 9.98 6.07 1.99
C THR A 60 11.01 5.78 0.88
N PHE A 61 10.55 5.73 -0.37
CA PHE A 61 11.42 5.43 -1.50
C PHE A 61 12.12 6.68 -2.04
N VAL A 62 13.44 6.63 -2.15
CA VAL A 62 14.27 7.74 -2.61
C VAL A 62 14.97 7.43 -3.92
N THR A 63 15.26 8.47 -4.69
CA THR A 63 15.90 8.36 -6.01
C THR A 63 17.41 8.58 -5.97
N PHE A 64 17.94 9.11 -4.88
CA PHE A 64 19.33 9.57 -4.69
C PHE A 64 19.78 10.68 -5.65
N THR A 65 18.86 11.26 -6.42
CA THR A 65 19.20 12.29 -7.42
C THR A 65 19.60 13.63 -6.80
N ASN A 66 19.34 13.82 -5.51
CA ASN A 66 19.67 15.03 -4.75
C ASN A 66 20.79 14.82 -3.71
N LEU A 67 21.36 13.61 -3.61
CA LEU A 67 22.43 13.32 -2.66
C LEU A 67 23.71 14.06 -2.99
N LYS A 68 24.41 14.52 -1.95
CA LYS A 68 25.71 15.15 -2.02
C LYS A 68 26.79 14.21 -1.50
N PRO A 69 28.07 14.43 -1.81
CA PRO A 69 29.15 13.57 -1.33
C PRO A 69 29.23 13.42 0.22
N GLU A 70 28.86 14.46 0.96
CA GLU A 70 28.77 14.39 2.42
C GLU A 70 27.65 13.47 2.91
N ASP A 71 26.55 13.36 2.17
CA ASP A 71 25.45 12.45 2.49
C ASP A 71 25.84 11.00 2.23
N GLU A 72 26.45 10.73 1.07
CA GLU A 72 26.98 9.40 0.74
C GLU A 72 27.97 8.92 1.81
N ARG A 73 28.93 9.78 2.20
CA ARG A 73 29.86 9.47 3.28
C ARG A 73 29.15 9.14 4.59
N ARG A 74 28.14 9.95 4.98
CA ARG A 74 27.35 9.72 6.18
C ARG A 74 26.59 8.40 6.16
N ILE A 75 25.99 8.03 5.02
CA ILE A 75 25.28 6.74 4.84
C ILE A 75 26.27 5.59 5.11
N VAL A 76 27.45 5.65 4.51
CA VAL A 76 28.47 4.61 4.64
C VAL A 76 29.05 4.54 6.06
N GLU A 77 29.47 5.67 6.64
CA GLU A 77 30.08 5.75 7.97
C GLU A 77 29.11 5.30 9.08
N GLN A 78 27.83 5.68 8.97
CA GLN A 78 26.79 5.34 9.94
C GLN A 78 26.10 4.00 9.63
N ARG A 79 26.45 3.35 8.52
CA ARG A 79 25.82 2.09 8.05
C ARG A 79 24.30 2.19 7.99
N ILE A 80 23.80 3.25 7.36
CA ILE A 80 22.35 3.46 7.16
C ILE A 80 21.87 2.51 6.06
N SER A 81 21.44 1.32 6.47
CA SER A 81 21.10 0.18 5.60
C SER A 81 20.10 -0.75 6.32
N PRO A 82 19.15 -1.39 5.61
CA PRO A 82 18.86 -1.16 4.19
C PRO A 82 18.14 0.17 3.93
N LEU A 83 18.23 0.66 2.69
CA LEU A 83 17.48 1.83 2.21
C LEU A 83 16.43 1.41 1.17
N ARG A 84 15.41 2.23 0.98
CA ARG A 84 14.39 2.02 -0.05
C ARG A 84 14.68 2.87 -1.28
N LEU A 85 14.77 2.23 -2.45
CA LEU A 85 15.24 2.80 -3.70
C LEU A 85 14.14 2.90 -4.74
N SER A 86 13.84 4.09 -5.23
CA SER A 86 13.07 4.34 -6.46
C SER A 86 13.94 4.02 -7.70
N LEU A 87 14.02 2.73 -8.07
CA LEU A 87 14.82 2.27 -9.19
C LEU A 87 14.17 2.62 -10.54
N HIS A 88 12.94 2.19 -10.75
CA HIS A 88 12.08 2.31 -11.93
C HIS A 88 12.65 1.70 -13.20
N VAL A 89 13.90 1.97 -13.58
CA VAL A 89 14.55 1.45 -14.79
C VAL A 89 16.07 1.58 -14.70
N ALA A 90 16.79 0.59 -15.23
CA ALA A 90 18.25 0.57 -15.28
C ALA A 90 18.80 1.30 -16.54
N ASP A 91 18.10 1.26 -17.68
CA ASP A 91 18.53 1.92 -18.91
C ASP A 91 18.63 3.45 -18.71
N PRO A 92 19.81 4.06 -18.96
CA PRO A 92 20.06 5.47 -18.67
C PRO A 92 19.19 6.43 -19.49
N GLU A 93 18.89 6.09 -20.75
CA GLU A 93 18.11 6.95 -21.62
C GLU A 93 16.63 6.92 -21.27
N VAL A 94 16.09 5.71 -21.02
CA VAL A 94 14.72 5.54 -20.53
C VAL A 94 14.58 6.24 -19.19
N ARG A 95 15.52 6.02 -18.25
CA ARG A 95 15.49 6.65 -16.93
C ARG A 95 15.50 8.17 -17.03
N ARG A 96 16.32 8.74 -17.90
CA ARG A 96 16.35 10.19 -18.13
C ARG A 96 15.03 10.74 -18.65
N ARG A 97 14.36 10.02 -19.56
CA ARG A 97 13.02 10.42 -20.06
C ARG A 97 11.97 10.36 -18.98
N MET A 98 12.00 9.33 -18.12
CA MET A 98 11.01 9.10 -17.08
C MET A 98 11.17 10.02 -15.86
N ILE A 99 12.41 10.24 -15.39
CA ILE A 99 12.71 10.91 -14.11
C ILE A 99 13.24 12.31 -14.31
N GLY A 100 14.00 12.55 -15.39
CA GLY A 100 14.56 13.84 -15.72
C GLY A 100 16.08 13.89 -15.68
N LYS A 101 16.63 15.10 -15.71
CA LYS A 101 18.07 15.37 -15.97
C LYS A 101 19.05 14.82 -14.92
N HIS A 102 18.61 14.59 -13.70
CA HIS A 102 19.44 14.10 -12.61
C HIS A 102 19.42 12.56 -12.47
N ALA A 103 18.72 11.86 -13.35
CA ALA A 103 18.53 10.42 -13.29
C ALA A 103 19.83 9.63 -13.21
N GLN A 104 20.86 9.98 -13.99
CA GLN A 104 22.15 9.29 -13.99
C GLN A 104 22.90 9.47 -12.68
N HIS A 105 22.88 10.65 -12.08
CA HIS A 105 23.50 10.88 -10.78
C HIS A 105 22.97 9.93 -9.71
N GLY A 106 21.66 9.68 -9.68
CA GLY A 106 21.07 8.72 -8.72
C GLY A 106 21.57 7.28 -8.91
N VAL A 107 21.81 6.85 -10.16
CA VAL A 107 22.38 5.51 -10.44
C VAL A 107 23.87 5.47 -10.04
N ASP A 108 24.62 6.52 -10.35
CA ASP A 108 26.06 6.58 -9.98
C ASP A 108 26.25 6.56 -8.45
N VAL A 109 25.36 7.22 -7.71
CA VAL A 109 25.30 7.16 -6.22
C VAL A 109 24.97 5.75 -5.76
N LEU A 110 23.93 5.13 -6.33
CA LEU A 110 23.50 3.77 -6.00
C LEU A 110 24.65 2.76 -6.16
N GLU A 111 25.38 2.82 -7.29
CA GLU A 111 26.51 1.90 -7.54
C GLU A 111 27.59 2.07 -6.47
N ARG A 112 27.97 3.31 -6.12
CA ARG A 112 28.96 3.55 -5.06
C ARG A 112 28.49 3.07 -3.68
N LEU A 113 27.23 3.25 -3.35
CA LEU A 113 26.66 2.76 -2.08
C LEU A 113 26.61 1.23 -2.04
N LEU A 114 26.27 0.56 -3.16
CA LEU A 114 26.33 -0.90 -3.30
C LEU A 114 27.77 -1.41 -3.13
N GLU A 115 28.76 -0.76 -3.76
CA GLU A 115 30.18 -1.09 -3.60
C GLU A 115 30.67 -0.91 -2.15
N ALA A 116 30.07 0.04 -1.40
CA ALA A 116 30.33 0.25 0.01
C ALA A 116 29.57 -0.73 0.95
N GLY A 117 28.77 -1.65 0.40
CA GLY A 117 28.06 -2.66 1.16
C GLY A 117 26.72 -2.19 1.76
N ILE A 118 26.14 -1.11 1.25
CA ILE A 118 24.78 -0.68 1.59
C ILE A 118 23.77 -1.51 0.79
N GLU A 119 22.71 -1.94 1.44
CA GLU A 119 21.65 -2.78 0.88
C GLU A 119 20.39 -1.98 0.59
N PHE A 120 19.58 -2.49 -0.35
CA PHE A 120 18.40 -1.78 -0.85
C PHE A 120 17.20 -2.68 -1.09
N HIS A 121 16.03 -2.18 -0.71
CA HIS A 121 14.74 -2.61 -1.24
C HIS A 121 14.37 -1.71 -2.42
N ALA A 122 14.22 -2.25 -3.61
CA ALA A 122 13.98 -1.46 -4.81
C ALA A 122 12.51 -1.46 -5.24
N GLN A 123 12.04 -0.32 -5.76
CA GLN A 123 10.70 -0.20 -6.34
C GLN A 123 10.77 0.19 -7.80
N ILE A 124 9.93 -0.43 -8.62
CA ILE A 124 9.68 -0.11 -10.02
C ILE A 124 8.22 0.30 -10.16
N VAL A 125 7.95 1.59 -10.41
CA VAL A 125 6.65 2.00 -10.94
C VAL A 125 6.65 1.66 -12.43
N LEU A 126 5.79 0.71 -12.81
CA LEU A 126 5.71 0.23 -14.20
C LEU A 126 4.74 1.10 -14.99
N VAL A 127 5.26 1.74 -16.04
CA VAL A 127 4.54 2.68 -16.90
C VAL A 127 4.42 2.09 -18.29
N PRO A 128 3.19 1.91 -18.84
CA PRO A 128 3.00 1.34 -20.17
C PRO A 128 3.81 2.06 -21.24
N ASP A 129 4.44 1.30 -22.14
CA ASP A 129 5.28 1.76 -23.27
C ASP A 129 6.53 2.55 -22.86
N GLN A 130 6.87 2.64 -21.59
CA GLN A 130 8.06 3.36 -21.14
C GLN A 130 9.12 2.44 -20.56
N ASN A 131 8.80 1.67 -19.54
CA ASN A 131 9.73 0.77 -18.86
C ASN A 131 9.18 -0.66 -18.70
N ASP A 132 8.16 -1.04 -19.45
CA ASP A 132 7.59 -2.39 -19.52
C ASP A 132 8.30 -3.29 -20.54
N GLY A 133 7.82 -4.52 -20.72
CA GLY A 133 8.34 -5.48 -21.67
C GLY A 133 9.85 -5.76 -21.50
N ALA A 134 10.61 -5.68 -22.59
CA ALA A 134 12.05 -5.93 -22.57
C ALA A 134 12.83 -4.98 -21.64
N VAL A 135 12.37 -3.74 -21.49
CA VAL A 135 13.01 -2.78 -20.56
C VAL A 135 12.86 -3.21 -19.11
N LEU A 136 11.71 -3.76 -18.73
CA LEU A 136 11.53 -4.35 -17.40
C LEU A 136 12.41 -5.58 -17.21
N GLU A 137 12.48 -6.47 -18.20
CA GLU A 137 13.31 -7.67 -18.14
C GLU A 137 14.79 -7.31 -17.94
N ASP A 138 15.31 -6.37 -18.74
CA ASP A 138 16.70 -5.88 -18.61
C ASP A 138 16.94 -5.22 -17.26
N THR A 139 15.96 -4.46 -16.74
CA THR A 139 16.05 -3.83 -15.42
C THR A 139 16.10 -4.87 -14.29
N LEU A 140 15.26 -5.90 -14.36
CA LEU A 140 15.26 -6.99 -13.39
C LEU A 140 16.57 -7.80 -13.45
N ALA A 141 17.08 -8.08 -14.66
CA ALA A 141 18.36 -8.76 -14.84
C ALA A 141 19.52 -7.93 -14.26
N TRP A 142 19.52 -6.62 -14.51
CA TRP A 142 20.50 -5.67 -13.97
C TRP A 142 20.47 -5.65 -12.43
N ALA A 143 19.28 -5.55 -11.83
CA ALA A 143 19.10 -5.54 -10.39
C ALA A 143 19.46 -6.88 -9.74
N TYR A 144 19.07 -8.01 -10.36
CA TYR A 144 19.37 -9.36 -9.84
C TYR A 144 20.86 -9.67 -9.79
N ALA A 145 21.65 -9.09 -10.69
CA ALA A 145 23.12 -9.23 -10.71
C ALA A 145 23.82 -8.47 -9.55
N ARG A 146 23.08 -7.70 -8.74
CA ARG A 146 23.59 -6.89 -7.63
C ARG A 146 23.08 -7.43 -6.30
N PRO A 147 23.89 -8.22 -5.57
CA PRO A 147 23.46 -8.89 -4.33
C PRO A 147 22.93 -7.93 -3.25
N GLY A 148 23.42 -6.67 -3.23
CA GLY A 148 22.93 -5.63 -2.30
C GLY A 148 21.52 -5.12 -2.63
N ILE A 149 20.92 -5.49 -3.77
CA ILE A 149 19.48 -5.30 -4.01
C ILE A 149 18.78 -6.53 -3.47
N LEU A 150 18.23 -6.40 -2.26
CA LEU A 150 17.63 -7.49 -1.49
C LEU A 150 16.38 -8.04 -2.14
N ASP A 151 15.55 -7.15 -2.69
CA ASP A 151 14.32 -7.45 -3.40
C ASP A 151 13.88 -6.29 -4.31
N VAL A 152 12.90 -6.55 -5.16
CA VAL A 152 12.30 -5.57 -6.07
C VAL A 152 10.79 -5.66 -6.04
N CYS A 153 10.12 -4.58 -5.64
CA CYS A 153 8.69 -4.42 -5.79
C CYS A 153 8.36 -3.80 -7.17
N ILE A 154 7.36 -4.33 -7.85
CA ILE A 154 6.86 -3.82 -9.12
C ILE A 154 5.41 -3.39 -8.90
N VAL A 155 5.16 -2.09 -8.98
CA VAL A 155 3.82 -1.53 -8.83
C VAL A 155 3.31 -0.97 -10.16
N PRO A 156 2.04 -1.16 -10.52
CA PRO A 156 1.50 -0.58 -11.74
C PRO A 156 1.37 0.94 -11.60
N LEU A 157 1.42 1.64 -12.71
CA LEU A 157 1.15 3.08 -12.77
C LEU A 157 -0.22 3.38 -12.16
N GLY A 158 -0.25 4.15 -11.06
CA GLY A 158 -1.45 4.79 -10.57
C GLY A 158 -1.68 6.12 -11.28
N PHE A 159 -2.90 6.36 -11.78
CA PHE A 159 -3.26 7.65 -12.35
C PHE A 159 -4.67 8.07 -11.93
N THR A 160 -4.85 9.39 -11.80
CA THR A 160 -6.10 10.01 -11.39
C THR A 160 -6.78 10.72 -12.57
N LYS A 161 -8.02 11.14 -12.40
CA LYS A 161 -8.72 12.01 -13.36
C LYS A 161 -8.19 13.44 -13.44
N HIS A 162 -7.33 13.86 -12.48
CA HIS A 162 -6.79 15.22 -12.36
C HIS A 162 -5.50 15.42 -13.17
N GLN A 163 -5.19 14.53 -14.09
CA GLN A 163 -4.09 14.61 -15.05
C GLN A 163 -4.58 14.25 -16.45
N SER A 164 -3.75 14.55 -17.48
CA SER A 164 -4.08 14.30 -18.88
C SER A 164 -2.98 13.54 -19.65
N VAL A 165 -1.99 13.01 -18.94
CA VAL A 165 -0.83 12.33 -19.55
C VAL A 165 -1.11 10.86 -19.80
N PHE A 166 -1.83 10.22 -18.87
CA PHE A 166 -2.10 8.78 -18.87
C PHE A 166 -3.59 8.51 -18.91
N ASP A 167 -3.98 7.55 -19.74
CA ASP A 167 -5.35 7.02 -19.87
C ASP A 167 -5.42 5.51 -19.67
N ARG A 168 -4.27 4.84 -19.47
CA ARG A 168 -4.16 3.39 -19.26
C ARG A 168 -3.04 3.02 -18.30
N SER A 169 -3.19 1.86 -17.71
CA SER A 169 -2.21 1.18 -16.87
C SER A 169 -2.37 -0.34 -17.08
N PHE A 170 -1.81 -1.13 -16.17
CA PHE A 170 -1.93 -2.59 -16.15
C PHE A 170 -3.16 -3.05 -15.35
N ASN A 171 -4.33 -2.49 -15.67
CA ASN A 171 -5.58 -2.73 -14.97
C ASN A 171 -6.55 -3.66 -15.72
N ASP A 172 -6.04 -4.39 -16.71
CA ASP A 172 -6.77 -5.43 -17.43
C ASP A 172 -6.04 -6.79 -17.36
N PRO A 173 -6.76 -7.92 -17.56
CA PRO A 173 -6.17 -9.25 -17.43
C PRO A 173 -5.04 -9.54 -18.40
N VAL A 174 -5.04 -8.97 -19.60
CA VAL A 174 -4.04 -9.28 -20.65
C VAL A 174 -2.73 -8.60 -20.33
N SER A 175 -2.75 -7.29 -20.06
CA SER A 175 -1.55 -6.51 -19.73
C SER A 175 -0.93 -6.96 -18.41
N SER A 176 -1.75 -7.22 -17.38
CA SER A 176 -1.26 -7.73 -16.10
C SER A 176 -0.63 -9.11 -16.21
N ARG A 177 -1.21 -10.04 -16.97
CA ARG A 177 -0.62 -11.36 -17.20
C ARG A 177 0.70 -11.28 -17.95
N ALA A 178 0.81 -10.40 -18.95
CA ALA A 178 2.07 -10.19 -19.66
C ALA A 178 3.21 -9.78 -18.71
N VAL A 179 2.93 -8.90 -17.74
CA VAL A 179 3.90 -8.54 -16.70
C VAL A 179 4.21 -9.74 -15.80
N MET A 180 3.19 -10.47 -15.35
CA MET A 180 3.39 -11.66 -14.50
C MET A 180 4.23 -12.72 -15.19
N ASP A 181 3.96 -13.01 -16.49
CA ASP A 181 4.71 -13.99 -17.27
C ASP A 181 6.20 -13.62 -17.41
N LEU A 182 6.51 -12.33 -17.47
CA LEU A 182 7.88 -11.81 -17.51
C LEU A 182 8.58 -11.94 -16.14
N VAL A 183 7.87 -11.71 -15.05
CA VAL A 183 8.44 -11.71 -13.69
C VAL A 183 8.60 -13.12 -13.12
N ILE A 184 7.71 -14.05 -13.42
CA ILE A 184 7.72 -15.43 -12.89
C ILE A 184 9.06 -16.15 -13.07
N PRO A 185 9.79 -16.04 -14.19
CA PRO A 185 11.12 -16.65 -14.31
C PRO A 185 12.12 -16.16 -13.26
N PHE A 186 12.13 -14.86 -12.95
CA PHE A 186 12.96 -14.28 -11.88
C PHE A 186 12.56 -14.80 -10.52
N GLN A 187 11.26 -14.87 -10.22
CA GLN A 187 10.76 -15.43 -8.97
C GLN A 187 11.18 -16.89 -8.77
N ARG A 188 11.03 -17.73 -9.81
CA ARG A 188 11.42 -19.15 -9.77
C ARG A 188 12.91 -19.31 -9.52
N ARG A 189 13.72 -18.51 -10.22
CA ARG A 189 15.17 -18.51 -10.03
C ARG A 189 15.52 -18.08 -8.59
N ALA A 190 14.92 -16.99 -8.11
CA ALA A 190 15.20 -16.48 -6.77
C ALA A 190 14.76 -17.45 -5.67
N LEU A 191 13.61 -18.11 -5.80
CA LEU A 191 13.18 -19.15 -4.87
C LEU A 191 14.20 -20.29 -4.78
N ALA A 192 14.77 -20.70 -5.91
CA ALA A 192 15.79 -21.76 -5.95
C ALA A 192 17.16 -21.32 -5.38
N GLU A 193 17.58 -20.07 -5.62
CA GLU A 193 18.89 -19.56 -5.25
C GLU A 193 18.93 -18.83 -3.90
N ARG A 194 17.80 -18.18 -3.49
CA ARG A 194 17.74 -17.27 -2.34
C ARG A 194 16.67 -17.66 -1.30
N GLY A 195 15.75 -18.58 -1.63
CA GLY A 195 14.66 -19.02 -0.75
C GLY A 195 13.46 -18.06 -0.68
N SER A 196 13.46 -16.94 -1.41
CA SER A 196 12.34 -15.99 -1.52
C SER A 196 12.09 -15.62 -2.98
N MET A 197 10.94 -15.02 -3.31
CA MET A 197 10.62 -14.62 -4.69
C MET A 197 11.49 -13.49 -5.24
N TRP A 198 12.06 -12.67 -4.41
CA TRP A 198 12.91 -11.52 -4.72
C TRP A 198 12.24 -10.44 -5.60
N ALA A 199 11.54 -10.82 -6.69
CA ALA A 199 10.77 -9.90 -7.52
C ALA A 199 9.28 -10.02 -7.15
N PHE A 200 8.70 -8.96 -6.66
CA PHE A 200 7.36 -8.92 -6.11
C PHE A 200 6.45 -7.99 -6.91
N PRO A 201 5.66 -8.50 -7.87
CA PRO A 201 4.52 -7.74 -8.39
C PRO A 201 3.57 -7.42 -7.25
N ALA A 202 3.08 -6.17 -7.18
CA ALA A 202 2.05 -5.80 -6.22
C ALA A 202 0.77 -6.63 -6.41
N ASP A 203 -0.01 -6.76 -5.36
CA ASP A 203 -1.25 -7.55 -5.35
C ASP A 203 -2.24 -7.12 -6.43
N GLU A 204 -2.16 -5.87 -6.88
CA GLU A 204 -2.97 -5.35 -7.98
C GLU A 204 -2.71 -6.11 -9.29
N PHE A 205 -1.47 -6.52 -9.59
CA PHE A 205 -1.20 -7.37 -10.75
C PHE A 205 -1.88 -8.74 -10.64
N TYR A 206 -1.84 -9.36 -9.45
CA TYR A 206 -2.53 -10.63 -9.22
C TYR A 206 -4.04 -10.47 -9.34
N HIS A 207 -4.59 -9.41 -8.72
CA HIS A 207 -6.01 -9.09 -8.79
C HIS A 207 -6.48 -8.91 -10.24
N ASN A 208 -5.77 -8.10 -11.02
CA ASN A 208 -6.12 -7.80 -12.41
C ASN A 208 -5.88 -8.99 -13.34
N ALA A 209 -4.78 -9.73 -13.17
CA ALA A 209 -4.44 -10.89 -14.00
C ALA A 209 -5.41 -12.06 -13.83
N TYR A 210 -5.85 -12.32 -12.60
CA TYR A 210 -6.56 -13.56 -12.26
C TYR A 210 -8.04 -13.35 -11.92
N GLY A 211 -8.47 -12.13 -11.57
CA GLY A 211 -9.87 -11.82 -11.28
C GLY A 211 -10.53 -12.83 -10.32
N PRO A 212 -11.62 -13.51 -10.72
CA PRO A 212 -12.30 -14.51 -9.86
C PRO A 212 -11.43 -15.71 -9.47
N GLU A 213 -10.32 -15.95 -10.17
CA GLU A 213 -9.38 -17.03 -9.86
C GLU A 213 -8.21 -16.59 -8.97
N LEU A 214 -8.24 -15.36 -8.49
CA LEU A 214 -7.20 -14.76 -7.66
C LEU A 214 -6.76 -15.69 -6.53
N MET A 215 -7.69 -16.19 -5.73
CA MET A 215 -7.41 -16.99 -4.55
C MET A 215 -6.62 -18.29 -4.82
N ARG A 216 -6.69 -18.82 -6.03
CA ARG A 216 -5.96 -20.03 -6.45
C ARG A 216 -4.56 -19.72 -6.96
N ASN A 217 -4.33 -18.47 -7.35
CA ASN A 217 -3.09 -18.02 -8.00
C ASN A 217 -2.21 -17.15 -7.09
N LEU A 218 -2.67 -16.83 -5.89
CA LEU A 218 -1.83 -16.15 -4.90
C LEU A 218 -0.68 -17.07 -4.44
N PRO A 219 0.56 -16.60 -4.44
CA PRO A 219 1.68 -17.34 -3.87
C PRO A 219 1.42 -17.69 -2.39
N PRO A 220 1.96 -18.80 -1.88
CA PRO A 220 1.89 -19.12 -0.45
C PRO A 220 2.72 -18.13 0.37
N SER A 221 2.37 -17.94 1.64
CA SER A 221 2.98 -16.91 2.53
C SER A 221 4.49 -17.02 2.65
N GLU A 222 5.03 -18.24 2.68
CA GLU A 222 6.48 -18.50 2.75
C GLU A 222 7.28 -17.94 1.56
N HIS A 223 6.64 -17.66 0.43
CA HIS A 223 7.29 -17.07 -0.75
C HIS A 223 7.50 -15.55 -0.61
N TYR A 224 6.79 -14.89 0.32
CA TYR A 224 6.92 -13.45 0.55
C TYR A 224 8.02 -13.09 1.56
N GLY A 225 8.72 -14.09 2.13
CA GLY A 225 9.74 -13.87 3.15
C GLY A 225 9.12 -13.26 4.42
N ASP A 226 9.66 -12.16 4.86
CA ASP A 226 9.20 -11.39 6.03
C ASP A 226 8.09 -10.37 5.71
N PHE A 227 7.57 -10.36 4.50
CA PHE A 227 6.63 -9.34 4.00
C PHE A 227 7.19 -7.91 4.01
N GLY A 228 8.48 -7.75 3.81
CA GLY A 228 9.17 -6.45 3.86
C GLY A 228 8.68 -5.38 2.89
N MET A 229 7.88 -5.76 1.88
CA MET A 229 7.26 -4.85 0.90
C MET A 229 5.74 -4.71 1.09
N PHE A 230 5.22 -4.95 2.29
CA PHE A 230 3.80 -4.94 2.59
C PHE A 230 3.14 -3.57 2.29
N GLU A 231 3.81 -2.49 2.64
CA GLU A 231 3.30 -1.12 2.39
C GLU A 231 3.27 -0.73 0.91
N ASP A 232 4.00 -1.49 0.07
CA ASP A 232 3.97 -1.33 -1.39
C ASP A 232 2.85 -2.12 -2.07
N GLY A 233 1.94 -2.68 -1.28
CA GLY A 233 0.84 -3.49 -1.79
C GLY A 233 1.23 -4.92 -2.14
N VAL A 234 2.32 -5.45 -1.55
CA VAL A 234 2.80 -6.81 -1.79
C VAL A 234 2.40 -7.74 -0.65
N GLY A 235 1.60 -8.76 -0.96
CA GLY A 235 1.22 -9.80 0.00
C GLY A 235 0.11 -9.39 0.98
N ILE A 236 -0.52 -8.23 0.82
CA ILE A 236 -1.65 -7.79 1.64
C ILE A 236 -2.81 -8.78 1.54
N ILE A 237 -3.16 -9.18 0.31
CA ILE A 237 -4.24 -10.14 0.07
C ILE A 237 -3.89 -11.49 0.70
N ARG A 238 -2.66 -11.97 0.56
CA ARG A 238 -2.21 -13.23 1.16
C ARG A 238 -2.31 -13.18 2.69
N SER A 239 -1.79 -12.13 3.29
CA SER A 239 -1.85 -11.93 4.74
C SER A 239 -3.29 -11.92 5.27
N PHE A 240 -4.19 -11.18 4.59
CA PHE A 240 -5.60 -11.13 4.95
C PHE A 240 -6.28 -12.50 4.84
N VAL A 241 -6.05 -13.23 3.75
CA VAL A 241 -6.62 -14.57 3.52
C VAL A 241 -6.14 -15.56 4.59
N ASP A 242 -4.88 -15.50 4.94
CA ASP A 242 -4.31 -16.39 5.96
C ASP A 242 -4.80 -16.04 7.36
N ASP A 243 -5.02 -14.76 7.65
CA ASP A 243 -5.64 -14.30 8.88
C ASP A 243 -7.12 -14.74 8.98
N TRP A 244 -7.88 -14.58 7.89
CA TRP A 244 -9.25 -15.09 7.79
C TRP A 244 -9.32 -16.59 8.11
N LYS A 245 -8.46 -17.39 7.48
CA LYS A 245 -8.39 -18.83 7.74
C LYS A 245 -8.00 -19.19 9.19
N ARG A 246 -7.16 -18.35 9.83
CA ARG A 246 -6.89 -18.50 11.27
C ARG A 246 -8.13 -18.22 12.11
N ALA A 247 -8.85 -17.14 11.79
CA ALA A 247 -10.10 -16.78 12.44
C ALA A 247 -11.16 -17.88 12.31
N GLU A 248 -11.31 -18.48 11.13
CA GLU A 248 -12.19 -19.63 10.89
C GLU A 248 -11.81 -20.82 11.79
N ARG A 249 -10.55 -21.23 11.76
CA ARG A 249 -10.07 -22.35 12.59
C ARG A 249 -10.22 -22.11 14.10
N ALA A 250 -10.18 -20.86 14.53
CA ALA A 250 -10.42 -20.45 15.91
C ALA A 250 -11.91 -20.32 16.26
N GLY A 251 -12.83 -20.60 15.33
CA GLY A 251 -14.29 -20.47 15.51
C GLY A 251 -14.77 -19.02 15.65
N LEU A 252 -13.96 -18.05 15.27
CA LEU A 252 -14.28 -16.63 15.42
C LEU A 252 -15.33 -16.18 14.40
N VAL A 253 -15.27 -16.72 13.18
CA VAL A 253 -16.24 -16.44 12.11
C VAL A 253 -17.64 -16.89 12.53
N GLU A 254 -17.78 -18.09 13.12
CA GLU A 254 -19.03 -18.64 13.65
C GLU A 254 -19.54 -17.81 14.82
N ARG A 255 -18.67 -17.40 15.74
CA ARG A 255 -19.02 -16.54 16.87
C ARG A 255 -19.55 -15.18 16.43
N CYS A 256 -18.88 -14.56 15.43
CA CYS A 256 -19.33 -13.30 14.85
C CYS A 256 -20.71 -13.45 14.20
N ALA A 257 -20.92 -14.48 13.40
CA ALA A 257 -22.22 -14.77 12.78
C ALA A 257 -23.32 -15.03 13.84
N ALA A 258 -23.00 -15.72 14.92
CA ALA A 258 -23.94 -15.95 16.02
C ALA A 258 -24.30 -14.64 16.74
N ALA A 259 -23.33 -13.77 17.00
CA ALA A 259 -23.56 -12.45 17.61
C ALA A 259 -24.44 -11.54 16.72
N LEU A 260 -24.17 -11.49 15.42
CA LEU A 260 -24.99 -10.73 14.46
C LEU A 260 -26.43 -11.25 14.41
N ARG A 261 -26.65 -12.58 14.38
CA ARG A 261 -28.00 -13.18 14.41
C ARG A 261 -28.72 -12.90 15.72
N ALA A 262 -28.03 -12.99 16.86
CA ALA A 262 -28.63 -12.72 18.17
C ALA A 262 -29.07 -11.25 18.31
N ALA A 263 -28.35 -10.33 17.69
CA ALA A 263 -28.68 -8.91 17.67
C ALA A 263 -29.66 -8.52 16.53
N ASP A 264 -30.11 -9.46 15.71
CA ASP A 264 -30.85 -9.20 14.45
C ASP A 264 -30.18 -8.10 13.58
N ALA A 265 -28.85 -8.13 13.54
CA ALA A 265 -28.04 -7.08 12.91
C ALA A 265 -27.44 -7.55 11.59
N ARG A 266 -27.37 -6.60 10.66
CA ARG A 266 -26.60 -6.69 9.41
C ARG A 266 -25.65 -5.50 9.34
N VAL A 267 -24.39 -5.78 9.03
CA VAL A 267 -23.36 -4.76 8.97
C VAL A 267 -22.75 -4.71 7.55
N HIS A 268 -22.44 -3.51 7.10
CA HIS A 268 -21.79 -3.31 5.80
C HIS A 268 -20.34 -2.94 6.01
N TYR A 269 -19.41 -3.69 5.39
CA TYR A 269 -17.98 -3.41 5.43
C TYR A 269 -17.56 -2.66 4.17
N VAL A 270 -17.17 -1.40 4.36
CA VAL A 270 -16.70 -0.52 3.28
C VAL A 270 -15.32 -0.96 2.81
N ALA A 271 -15.14 -1.10 1.51
CA ALA A 271 -13.86 -1.49 0.91
C ALA A 271 -13.72 -0.95 -0.51
N GLY A 272 -12.50 -0.77 -0.98
CA GLY A 272 -12.22 -0.44 -2.37
C GLY A 272 -12.53 -1.60 -3.33
N CYS A 273 -12.75 -1.29 -4.59
CA CYS A 273 -13.12 -2.27 -5.61
C CYS A 273 -12.05 -3.36 -5.82
N ALA A 274 -10.77 -3.05 -5.55
CA ALA A 274 -9.66 -4.01 -5.60
C ALA A 274 -9.83 -5.22 -4.65
N THR A 275 -10.67 -5.13 -3.62
CA THR A 275 -10.90 -6.23 -2.66
C THR A 275 -11.94 -7.24 -3.12
N ARG A 276 -12.66 -6.97 -4.19
CA ARG A 276 -13.86 -7.73 -4.62
C ARG A 276 -13.59 -9.22 -4.81
N HIS A 277 -12.45 -9.58 -5.40
CA HIS A 277 -12.16 -10.95 -5.78
C HIS A 277 -11.65 -11.85 -4.64
N PHE A 278 -11.44 -11.31 -3.43
CA PHE A 278 -11.11 -12.13 -2.25
C PHE A 278 -12.10 -11.92 -1.09
N LEU A 279 -12.46 -10.68 -0.76
CA LEU A 279 -13.34 -10.39 0.39
C LEU A 279 -14.75 -10.96 0.19
N GLY A 280 -15.37 -10.69 -0.96
CA GLY A 280 -16.70 -11.23 -1.27
C GLY A 280 -16.75 -12.77 -1.21
N PRO A 281 -15.88 -13.50 -1.93
CA PRO A 281 -15.82 -14.96 -1.89
C PRO A 281 -15.58 -15.55 -0.51
N LEU A 282 -14.73 -14.93 0.34
CA LEU A 282 -14.50 -15.39 1.72
C LEU A 282 -15.76 -15.28 2.57
N ILE A 283 -16.45 -14.14 2.49
CA ILE A 283 -17.70 -13.92 3.22
C ILE A 283 -18.80 -14.87 2.71
N ASP A 284 -18.95 -15.00 1.40
CA ASP A 284 -19.99 -15.85 0.77
C ASP A 284 -19.82 -17.34 1.08
N ALA A 285 -18.58 -17.79 1.30
CA ALA A 285 -18.28 -19.17 1.67
C ALA A 285 -18.42 -19.42 3.19
N SER A 286 -18.73 -18.40 3.98
CA SER A 286 -18.75 -18.45 5.45
C SER A 286 -20.16 -18.32 6.04
N PRO A 287 -20.35 -18.62 7.36
CA PRO A 287 -21.59 -18.32 8.09
C PRO A 287 -21.99 -16.84 8.14
N LEU A 288 -21.13 -15.92 7.73
CA LEU A 288 -21.36 -14.47 7.68
C LEU A 288 -22.11 -14.03 6.42
N LYS A 289 -22.35 -14.93 5.48
CA LYS A 289 -23.12 -14.62 4.26
C LYS A 289 -24.45 -13.97 4.58
N GLY A 290 -24.68 -12.77 4.02
CA GLY A 290 -25.91 -11.98 4.23
C GLY A 290 -26.00 -11.31 5.63
N LEU A 291 -25.01 -11.47 6.51
CA LEU A 291 -24.88 -10.77 7.78
C LEU A 291 -23.80 -9.70 7.74
N LEU A 292 -22.64 -10.02 7.17
CA LEU A 292 -21.58 -9.09 6.83
C LEU A 292 -21.62 -8.87 5.31
N ILE A 293 -21.91 -7.65 4.89
CA ILE A 293 -22.16 -7.30 3.50
C ILE A 293 -21.01 -6.39 3.01
N PRO A 294 -20.18 -6.83 2.06
CA PRO A 294 -19.17 -5.95 1.52
C PRO A 294 -19.79 -4.83 0.69
N LEU A 295 -19.43 -3.59 0.99
CA LEU A 295 -19.80 -2.40 0.24
C LEU A 295 -18.58 -1.92 -0.54
N PHE A 296 -18.49 -2.32 -1.81
CA PHE A 296 -17.38 -1.94 -2.68
C PHE A 296 -17.61 -0.53 -3.23
N VAL A 297 -16.77 0.40 -2.77
CA VAL A 297 -16.85 1.81 -3.12
C VAL A 297 -15.90 2.11 -4.27
N LYS A 298 -16.43 2.76 -5.30
CA LYS A 298 -15.63 3.31 -6.39
C LYS A 298 -15.03 4.64 -5.95
N ASN A 299 -13.77 4.84 -6.23
CA ASN A 299 -13.10 6.09 -5.96
C ASN A 299 -13.43 7.11 -7.08
N GLU A 300 -14.45 7.92 -6.85
CA GLU A 300 -14.83 8.99 -7.79
C GLU A 300 -14.03 10.27 -7.54
N PHE A 301 -13.50 10.47 -6.33
CA PHE A 301 -12.71 11.66 -5.98
C PHE A 301 -11.42 11.71 -6.79
N PHE A 302 -10.63 10.65 -6.76
CA PHE A 302 -9.42 10.56 -7.60
C PHE A 302 -9.72 10.07 -9.01
N GLY A 303 -10.65 9.15 -9.19
CA GLY A 303 -10.96 8.56 -10.50
C GLY A 303 -9.78 7.76 -11.08
N GLY A 304 -9.68 7.73 -12.40
CA GLY A 304 -8.61 6.97 -13.08
C GLY A 304 -8.68 5.48 -12.77
N ASN A 305 -7.57 4.90 -12.33
CA ASN A 305 -7.48 3.50 -11.90
C ASN A 305 -7.31 3.33 -10.38
N VAL A 306 -7.58 4.37 -9.59
CA VAL A 306 -7.44 4.33 -8.13
C VAL A 306 -8.62 3.58 -7.51
N ASP A 307 -8.42 2.37 -7.01
CA ASP A 307 -9.50 1.50 -6.49
C ASP A 307 -9.16 0.76 -5.18
N VAL A 308 -7.98 1.01 -4.60
CA VAL A 308 -7.55 0.42 -3.33
C VAL A 308 -8.24 1.08 -2.13
N THR A 309 -8.51 0.32 -1.09
CA THR A 309 -9.22 0.78 0.11
C THR A 309 -8.54 1.97 0.79
N GLY A 310 -7.23 1.94 0.95
CA GLY A 310 -6.47 2.99 1.66
C GLY A 310 -6.47 4.36 0.96
N LEU A 311 -6.89 4.43 -0.31
CA LEU A 311 -7.02 5.68 -1.06
C LEU A 311 -8.47 6.15 -1.23
N LEU A 312 -9.44 5.49 -0.58
CA LEU A 312 -10.83 5.95 -0.58
C LEU A 312 -10.96 7.27 0.17
N CYS A 313 -11.74 8.18 -0.41
CA CYS A 313 -12.06 9.46 0.20
C CYS A 313 -13.36 9.40 1.01
N GLY A 314 -13.46 10.25 2.04
CA GLY A 314 -14.62 10.30 2.93
C GLY A 314 -15.93 10.59 2.19
N CYS A 315 -15.88 11.48 1.19
CA CYS A 315 -17.05 11.82 0.38
C CYS A 315 -17.60 10.61 -0.40
N ASP A 316 -16.72 9.81 -1.03
CA ASP A 316 -17.16 8.64 -1.80
C ASP A 316 -17.75 7.55 -0.89
N MET A 317 -17.10 7.31 0.26
CA MET A 317 -17.60 6.36 1.26
C MET A 317 -18.94 6.79 1.85
N ALA A 318 -19.09 8.05 2.23
CA ALA A 318 -20.33 8.58 2.78
C ALA A 318 -21.50 8.53 1.78
N ASP A 319 -21.24 8.85 0.51
CA ASP A 319 -22.25 8.79 -0.54
C ASP A 319 -22.69 7.34 -0.84
N ALA A 320 -21.76 6.39 -0.85
CA ALA A 320 -22.07 4.97 -0.99
C ALA A 320 -22.91 4.44 0.19
N VAL A 321 -22.52 4.80 1.42
CA VAL A 321 -23.29 4.43 2.62
C VAL A 321 -24.66 5.05 2.61
N ARG A 322 -24.82 6.31 2.18
CA ARG A 322 -26.14 6.95 2.02
C ARG A 322 -27.04 6.20 1.06
N ALA A 323 -26.51 5.76 -0.08
CA ALA A 323 -27.25 4.98 -1.06
C ALA A 323 -27.71 3.62 -0.50
N GLU A 324 -26.88 2.94 0.29
CA GLU A 324 -27.23 1.68 0.92
C GLU A 324 -28.15 1.85 2.14
N ARG A 325 -28.12 3.00 2.84
CA ARG A 325 -29.08 3.32 3.89
C ARG A 325 -30.53 3.29 3.37
N GLU A 326 -30.76 3.81 2.19
CA GLU A 326 -32.08 3.77 1.54
C GLU A 326 -32.55 2.33 1.27
N ARG A 327 -31.62 1.37 1.22
CA ARG A 327 -31.86 -0.07 1.05
C ARG A 327 -31.85 -0.86 2.37
N GLY A 328 -31.75 -0.17 3.52
CA GLY A 328 -31.84 -0.78 4.84
C GLY A 328 -30.49 -1.05 5.54
N LEU A 329 -29.40 -0.35 5.17
CA LEU A 329 -28.15 -0.40 5.91
C LEU A 329 -28.37 0.06 7.37
N GLN A 330 -27.92 -0.76 8.34
CA GLN A 330 -28.04 -0.47 9.77
C GLN A 330 -26.77 0.15 10.33
N LEU A 331 -25.61 -0.38 9.97
CA LEU A 331 -24.29 0.05 10.42
C LEU A 331 -23.27 -0.14 9.29
N ALA A 332 -22.49 0.90 9.02
CA ALA A 332 -21.32 0.80 8.13
C ALA A 332 -20.03 0.69 8.94
N LEU A 333 -19.20 -0.26 8.56
CA LEU A 333 -17.87 -0.47 9.13
C LEU A 333 -16.84 0.16 8.19
N ILE A 334 -16.06 1.11 8.72
CA ILE A 334 -15.09 1.87 7.96
C ILE A 334 -13.68 1.35 8.30
N PRO A 335 -12.91 0.87 7.33
CA PRO A 335 -11.55 0.37 7.60
C PRO A 335 -10.63 1.48 8.10
N ARG A 336 -9.88 1.22 9.15
CA ARG A 336 -8.99 2.19 9.81
C ARG A 336 -7.96 2.82 8.85
N VAL A 337 -7.53 2.08 7.84
CA VAL A 337 -6.51 2.52 6.86
C VAL A 337 -6.90 3.77 6.06
N VAL A 338 -8.19 4.16 6.04
CA VAL A 338 -8.63 5.37 5.33
C VAL A 338 -8.40 6.66 6.12
N PHE A 339 -8.04 6.55 7.41
CA PHE A 339 -7.76 7.67 8.29
C PHE A 339 -6.27 7.80 8.57
N ASN A 340 -5.79 9.03 8.64
CA ASN A 340 -4.46 9.35 9.16
C ASN A 340 -4.45 9.43 10.71
N ASP A 341 -3.31 9.83 11.29
CA ASP A 341 -3.16 9.99 12.75
C ASP A 341 -4.06 11.09 13.34
N ASP A 342 -4.46 12.08 12.55
CA ASP A 342 -5.42 13.12 12.94
C ASP A 342 -6.89 12.65 12.82
N ALA A 343 -7.12 11.37 12.49
CA ALA A 343 -8.42 10.75 12.29
C ALA A 343 -9.26 11.40 11.18
N VAL A 344 -8.61 11.89 10.12
CA VAL A 344 -9.27 12.40 8.91
C VAL A 344 -8.86 11.62 7.65
N THR A 345 -9.76 11.57 6.69
CA THR A 345 -9.54 10.93 5.38
C THR A 345 -8.66 11.80 4.46
N LEU A 346 -8.37 11.33 3.25
CA LEU A 346 -7.57 12.08 2.27
C LEU A 346 -8.21 13.41 1.83
N ASP A 347 -9.53 13.50 1.88
CA ASP A 347 -10.33 14.71 1.59
C ASP A 347 -10.78 15.44 2.87
N ASP A 348 -10.00 15.29 3.96
CA ASP A 348 -10.14 15.98 5.25
C ASP A 348 -11.48 15.76 5.98
N MET A 349 -12.21 14.69 5.70
CA MET A 349 -13.42 14.36 6.44
C MET A 349 -13.13 13.52 7.68
N SER A 350 -13.70 13.91 8.80
CA SER A 350 -13.77 13.07 10.01
C SER A 350 -14.87 12.00 9.89
N LEU A 351 -14.86 11.02 10.80
CA LEU A 351 -15.95 10.03 10.86
C LEU A 351 -17.31 10.71 11.08
N GLU A 352 -17.35 11.75 11.94
CA GLU A 352 -18.57 12.52 12.22
C GLU A 352 -19.10 13.24 10.98
N ASP A 353 -18.22 13.81 10.15
CA ASP A 353 -18.61 14.47 8.89
C ASP A 353 -19.18 13.44 7.90
N MET A 354 -18.57 12.26 7.83
CA MET A 354 -19.07 11.15 7.00
C MET A 354 -20.45 10.68 7.47
N GLU A 355 -20.67 10.51 8.78
CA GLU A 355 -21.96 10.12 9.36
C GLU A 355 -23.04 11.17 9.07
N LYS A 356 -22.71 12.45 9.23
CA LYS A 356 -23.62 13.57 8.89
C LYS A 356 -24.02 13.55 7.40
N ARG A 357 -23.01 13.35 6.52
CA ARG A 357 -23.23 13.31 5.06
C ARG A 357 -24.06 12.10 4.62
N ALA A 358 -23.77 10.95 5.20
CA ALA A 358 -24.49 9.69 4.90
C ALA A 358 -25.87 9.63 5.57
N GLY A 359 -26.03 10.31 6.70
CA GLY A 359 -27.19 10.19 7.60
C GLY A 359 -27.31 8.78 8.18
N ALA A 360 -26.19 8.07 8.38
CA ALA A 360 -26.13 6.70 8.86
C ALA A 360 -25.01 6.55 9.87
N ARG A 361 -25.16 5.61 10.80
CA ARG A 361 -24.16 5.27 11.80
C ARG A 361 -22.98 4.55 11.16
N MET A 362 -21.75 4.94 11.54
CA MET A 362 -20.51 4.32 11.11
C MET A 362 -19.66 3.92 12.30
N SER A 363 -18.77 2.97 12.12
CA SER A 363 -17.76 2.58 13.12
C SER A 363 -16.45 2.26 12.42
N VAL A 364 -15.35 2.78 12.97
CA VAL A 364 -14.00 2.44 12.50
C VAL A 364 -13.63 1.05 13.00
N VAL A 365 -13.13 0.21 12.11
CA VAL A 365 -12.68 -1.16 12.42
C VAL A 365 -11.31 -1.44 11.83
N SER A 366 -10.64 -2.44 12.38
CA SER A 366 -9.35 -2.95 11.88
C SER A 366 -9.45 -3.42 10.42
N CYS A 367 -8.31 -3.44 9.74
CA CYS A 367 -8.17 -4.06 8.42
C CYS A 367 -7.81 -5.55 8.50
N ASN A 368 -7.42 -6.06 9.68
CA ASN A 368 -7.14 -7.48 9.91
C ASN A 368 -8.43 -8.23 10.15
N ALA A 369 -8.57 -9.41 9.54
CA ALA A 369 -9.80 -10.20 9.61
C ALA A 369 -10.15 -10.61 11.06
N SER A 370 -9.18 -11.11 11.81
CA SER A 370 -9.39 -11.52 13.21
C SER A 370 -9.83 -10.36 14.09
N ASP A 371 -9.22 -9.19 13.93
CA ASP A 371 -9.51 -8.03 14.76
C ASP A 371 -10.88 -7.44 14.46
N TYR A 372 -11.22 -7.19 13.18
CA TYR A 372 -12.52 -6.61 12.88
C TYR A 372 -13.69 -7.55 13.20
N LEU A 373 -13.50 -8.88 13.12
CA LEU A 373 -14.53 -9.83 13.57
C LEU A 373 -14.79 -9.73 15.08
N LEU A 374 -13.73 -9.54 15.90
CA LEU A 374 -13.86 -9.27 17.32
C LEU A 374 -14.54 -7.93 17.57
N GLU A 375 -14.17 -6.89 16.84
CA GLU A 375 -14.77 -5.56 16.94
C GLU A 375 -16.27 -5.59 16.59
N ILE A 376 -16.68 -6.33 15.56
CA ILE A 376 -18.10 -6.53 15.23
C ILE A 376 -18.84 -7.19 16.38
N ILE A 377 -18.31 -8.25 16.99
CA ILE A 377 -18.93 -8.91 18.13
C ILE A 377 -19.14 -7.91 19.28
N HIS A 378 -18.15 -7.07 19.58
CA HIS A 378 -18.25 -6.06 20.62
C HIS A 378 -19.27 -4.95 20.28
N LEU A 379 -19.31 -4.51 19.02
CA LEU A 379 -20.22 -3.46 18.56
C LEU A 379 -21.68 -3.88 18.68
N VAL A 380 -22.01 -5.11 18.29
CA VAL A 380 -23.40 -5.61 18.35
C VAL A 380 -23.79 -6.08 19.75
N GLY A 381 -22.83 -6.53 20.59
CA GLY A 381 -23.09 -6.92 21.97
C GLY A 381 -23.35 -5.74 22.91
N ARG A 382 -23.01 -4.51 22.52
CA ARG A 382 -23.30 -3.28 23.30
C ARG A 382 -24.64 -2.65 22.96
N THR A 383 -25.35 -3.16 21.99
CA THR A 383 -26.72 -2.70 21.65
C THR A 383 -27.76 -3.42 22.53
N ASP A 384 -27.57 -3.41 23.86
CA ASP A 384 -28.65 -3.79 24.78
C ASP A 384 -29.68 -2.65 24.79
N PRO A 385 -30.96 -2.91 24.51
CA PRO A 385 -31.99 -1.87 24.36
C PRO A 385 -32.43 -1.20 25.68
N THR A 386 -31.62 -1.28 26.75
CA THR A 386 -31.97 -0.75 28.09
C THR A 386 -30.87 0.10 28.73
N SER A 387 -30.11 0.91 27.96
CA SER A 387 -29.27 1.97 28.55
C SER A 387 -29.42 3.28 27.81
#